data_2995216cb0e671756b4c6fb5f0979c7c
#
_entry.id   2995216cb0e671756b4c6fb5f0979c7c
#
_cell.length_a   1.000
_cell.length_b   1.000
_cell.length_c   1.000
_cell.angle_alpha   90.00
_cell.angle_beta   90.00
_cell.angle_gamma   90.00
#
_symmetry.space_group_name_H-M   'P 1'
#
loop_
_entity.id
_entity.type
_entity.pdbx_description
1 polymer ?
#
loop_
_entity_poly.entity_id
_entity_poly.type
_entity_poly.pdbx_seq_one_letter_code
_entity_poly.pdbx_strand_id
1 'polypeptide(L)'
;MAQSLLIEIASDVICPWCYIGKRRLEKALALLDGQIEARIEWLPFQLNPDMPARGMARADYRRAKFGSLERGRALDARVAQEGAGEGIVFAFERMERTPNTVAAHQLIDLAQAQGKAGPVVDALFGAYFEEARDIGEQKVLAAIAERCGVGQWPEGVDEKRVADQEEQVRGLGISGVPTFIFDRKSGISGAYPPENLAQAMRELLSK
;
A
#
# COMPACT_ATOMS: atom_id res chain seq x y z
N MET A 1 -1.90 -25.83 -16.99
CA MET A 1 -2.13 -24.40 -17.30
C MET A 1 -2.21 -23.64 -15.99
N ALA A 2 -1.58 -22.47 -15.88
CA ALA A 2 -1.69 -21.63 -14.69
C ALA A 2 -3.15 -21.23 -14.45
N GLN A 3 -3.57 -21.19 -13.19
CA GLN A 3 -4.93 -20.77 -12.82
C GLN A 3 -4.95 -19.25 -12.60
N SER A 4 -5.96 -18.58 -13.15
CA SER A 4 -6.12 -17.13 -12.91
C SER A 4 -6.62 -16.90 -11.49
N LEU A 5 -5.99 -15.94 -10.78
CA LEU A 5 -6.36 -15.56 -9.42
C LEU A 5 -6.44 -14.04 -9.32
N LEU A 6 -7.59 -13.51 -8.93
CA LEU A 6 -7.73 -12.11 -8.56
C LEU A 6 -7.23 -11.91 -7.12
N ILE A 7 -6.32 -10.96 -6.94
CA ILE A 7 -5.81 -10.53 -5.64
C ILE A 7 -6.11 -9.04 -5.47
N GLU A 8 -7.11 -8.74 -4.67
CA GLU A 8 -7.40 -7.36 -4.28
C GLU A 8 -6.63 -7.03 -2.99
N ILE A 9 -5.98 -5.87 -2.94
CA ILE A 9 -5.11 -5.47 -1.83
C ILE A 9 -5.62 -4.17 -1.24
N ALA A 10 -6.28 -4.24 -0.07
CA ALA A 10 -6.56 -3.05 0.71
C ALA A 10 -5.26 -2.56 1.35
N SER A 11 -4.88 -1.32 1.06
CA SER A 11 -3.56 -0.77 1.40
C SER A 11 -3.60 0.73 1.62
N ASP A 12 -2.68 1.23 2.44
CA ASP A 12 -2.36 2.66 2.52
C ASP A 12 -0.87 2.88 2.26
N VAL A 13 -0.57 3.86 1.44
CA VAL A 13 0.81 4.17 1.00
C VAL A 13 1.71 4.72 2.12
N ILE A 14 1.13 5.07 3.26
CA ILE A 14 1.88 5.45 4.49
C ILE A 14 1.94 4.33 5.53
N CYS A 15 1.45 3.14 5.19
CA CYS A 15 1.54 1.97 6.05
C CYS A 15 2.82 1.17 5.75
N PRO A 16 3.79 1.13 6.66
CA PRO A 16 5.03 0.39 6.39
C PRO A 16 4.80 -1.12 6.28
N TRP A 17 3.79 -1.66 6.98
CA TRP A 17 3.40 -3.06 6.85
C TRP A 17 2.78 -3.37 5.49
N CYS A 18 2.14 -2.38 4.82
CA CYS A 18 1.67 -2.55 3.44
C CYS A 18 2.84 -2.69 2.46
N TYR A 19 3.92 -1.93 2.66
CA TYR A 19 5.12 -2.07 1.85
C TYR A 19 5.77 -3.44 2.06
N ILE A 20 5.98 -3.86 3.32
CA ILE A 20 6.48 -5.18 3.66
C ILE A 20 5.58 -6.28 3.09
N GLY A 21 4.27 -6.15 3.25
CA GLY A 21 3.28 -7.10 2.76
C GLY A 21 3.31 -7.27 1.25
N LYS A 22 3.50 -6.15 0.51
CA LYS A 22 3.68 -6.18 -0.95
C LYS A 22 4.92 -6.99 -1.35
N ARG A 23 6.07 -6.74 -0.71
CA ARG A 23 7.30 -7.51 -0.98
C ARG A 23 7.13 -9.00 -0.67
N ARG A 24 6.42 -9.32 0.42
CA ARG A 24 6.11 -10.70 0.80
C ARG A 24 5.15 -11.37 -0.20
N LEU A 25 4.16 -10.65 -0.69
CA LEU A 25 3.27 -11.15 -1.75
C LEU A 25 4.04 -11.45 -3.04
N GLU A 26 4.95 -10.57 -3.46
CA GLU A 26 5.80 -10.80 -4.64
C GLU A 26 6.62 -12.09 -4.51
N LYS A 27 7.24 -12.30 -3.34
CA LYS A 27 7.96 -13.55 -3.04
C LYS A 27 7.02 -14.75 -3.03
N ALA A 28 5.81 -14.62 -2.47
CA ALA A 28 4.83 -15.69 -2.46
C ALA A 28 4.38 -16.08 -3.87
N LEU A 29 4.18 -15.10 -4.75
CA LEU A 29 3.85 -15.35 -6.16
C LEU A 29 5.00 -16.03 -6.89
N ALA A 30 6.25 -15.66 -6.62
CA ALA A 30 7.41 -16.35 -7.15
C ALA A 30 7.50 -17.82 -6.72
N LEU A 31 7.06 -18.17 -5.49
CA LEU A 31 6.94 -19.57 -5.02
C LEU A 31 5.85 -20.35 -5.74
N LEU A 32 4.95 -19.67 -6.46
CA LEU A 32 3.82 -20.22 -7.20
C LEU A 32 3.98 -20.06 -8.71
N ASP A 33 5.21 -19.79 -9.16
CA ASP A 33 5.49 -19.61 -10.59
C ASP A 33 4.99 -20.78 -11.43
N GLY A 34 4.34 -20.49 -12.55
CA GLY A 34 3.69 -21.45 -13.41
C GLY A 34 2.41 -22.10 -12.87
N GLN A 35 2.02 -21.88 -11.61
CA GLN A 35 0.80 -22.38 -11.00
C GLN A 35 -0.33 -21.36 -11.05
N ILE A 36 0.00 -20.07 -10.90
CA ILE A 36 -0.95 -18.96 -10.80
C ILE A 36 -0.62 -17.89 -11.82
N GLU A 37 -1.65 -17.33 -12.46
CA GLU A 37 -1.62 -16.07 -13.17
C GLU A 37 -2.37 -15.03 -12.32
N ALA A 38 -1.62 -14.24 -11.54
CA ALA A 38 -2.19 -13.28 -10.60
C ALA A 38 -2.59 -11.98 -11.29
N ARG A 39 -3.85 -11.55 -11.08
CA ARG A 39 -4.32 -10.20 -11.39
C ARG A 39 -4.42 -9.41 -10.10
N ILE A 40 -3.61 -8.37 -9.94
CA ILE A 40 -3.56 -7.56 -8.73
C ILE A 40 -4.37 -6.29 -8.94
N GLU A 41 -5.28 -6.01 -7.99
CA GLU A 41 -6.05 -4.77 -7.91
C GLU A 41 -5.81 -4.10 -6.54
N TRP A 42 -5.54 -2.80 -6.56
CA TRP A 42 -5.30 -2.02 -5.34
C TRP A 42 -6.60 -1.35 -4.91
N LEU A 43 -6.93 -1.51 -3.64
CA LEU A 43 -8.09 -0.90 -3.01
C LEU A 43 -7.64 0.17 -2.01
N PRO A 44 -8.18 1.40 -2.09
CA PRO A 44 -7.80 2.46 -1.18
C PRO A 44 -8.27 2.17 0.24
N PHE A 45 -7.39 2.44 1.19
CA PHE A 45 -7.72 2.43 2.62
C PHE A 45 -6.88 3.49 3.33
N GLN A 46 -7.50 4.48 3.94
CA GLN A 46 -6.79 5.51 4.69
C GLN A 46 -6.66 5.11 6.17
N LEU A 47 -5.43 5.01 6.68
CA LEU A 47 -5.17 4.82 8.11
C LEU A 47 -5.59 6.03 8.95
N ASN A 48 -5.68 7.18 8.31
CA ASN A 48 -6.02 8.45 8.93
C ASN A 48 -7.00 9.24 8.04
N PRO A 49 -8.29 8.83 7.98
CA PRO A 49 -9.27 9.49 7.10
C PRO A 49 -9.50 10.97 7.47
N ASP A 50 -9.27 11.32 8.74
CA ASP A 50 -9.41 12.71 9.24
C ASP A 50 -8.11 13.53 9.11
N MET A 51 -7.10 13.04 8.39
CA MET A 51 -5.86 13.78 8.18
C MET A 51 -6.13 15.06 7.40
N PRO A 52 -5.72 16.24 7.89
CA PRO A 52 -5.85 17.49 7.13
C PRO A 52 -5.26 17.35 5.72
N ALA A 53 -5.86 18.01 4.73
CA ALA A 53 -5.40 17.94 3.33
C ALA A 53 -3.91 18.25 3.17
N ARG A 54 -3.37 19.18 3.99
CA ARG A 54 -1.93 19.52 4.02
C ARG A 54 -1.06 18.50 4.77
N GLY A 55 -1.64 17.41 5.31
CA GLY A 55 -0.94 16.51 6.23
C GLY A 55 -0.59 17.18 7.56
N MET A 56 0.32 16.56 8.31
CA MET A 56 0.84 17.13 9.56
C MET A 56 2.32 16.79 9.76
N ALA A 57 2.98 17.49 10.70
CA ALA A 57 4.33 17.13 11.09
C ALA A 57 4.37 15.69 11.64
N ARG A 58 5.36 14.91 11.19
CA ARG A 58 5.49 13.52 11.62
C ARG A 58 5.61 13.38 13.14
N ALA A 59 6.33 14.29 13.79
CA ALA A 59 6.50 14.27 15.24
C ALA A 59 5.15 14.41 15.97
N ASP A 60 4.29 15.31 15.51
CA ASP A 60 2.97 15.53 16.10
C ASP A 60 2.03 14.36 15.86
N TYR A 61 2.02 13.84 14.63
CA TYR A 61 1.31 12.61 14.32
C TYR A 61 1.74 11.44 15.22
N ARG A 62 3.04 11.24 15.41
CA ARG A 62 3.59 10.16 16.23
C ARG A 62 3.18 10.29 17.70
N ARG A 63 3.22 11.52 18.24
CA ARG A 63 2.74 11.77 19.62
C ARG A 63 1.25 11.47 19.75
N ALA A 64 0.45 11.97 18.82
CA ALA A 64 -1.00 11.77 18.85
C ALA A 64 -1.38 10.28 18.73
N LYS A 65 -0.76 9.55 17.80
CA LYS A 65 -1.14 8.16 17.50
C LYS A 65 -0.56 7.14 18.47
N PHE A 66 0.66 7.35 18.97
CA PHE A 66 1.39 6.36 19.77
C PHE A 66 1.66 6.81 21.21
N GLY A 67 1.23 8.01 21.58
CA GLY A 67 1.36 8.58 22.92
C GLY A 67 2.71 9.27 23.17
N SER A 68 3.80 8.85 22.53
CA SER A 68 5.11 9.51 22.66
C SER A 68 5.99 9.29 21.41
N LEU A 69 6.99 10.15 21.23
CA LEU A 69 8.00 9.98 20.18
C LEU A 69 8.87 8.76 20.41
N GLU A 70 9.23 8.47 21.64
CA GLU A 70 10.04 7.32 22.01
C GLU A 70 9.34 6.01 21.62
N ARG A 71 8.07 5.87 21.99
CA ARG A 71 7.26 4.71 21.61
C ARG A 71 7.12 4.60 20.10
N GLY A 72 6.96 5.75 19.41
CA GLY A 72 6.96 5.81 17.96
C GLY A 72 8.27 5.27 17.35
N ARG A 73 9.44 5.72 17.85
CA ARG A 73 10.76 5.26 17.40
C ARG A 73 10.97 3.77 17.64
N ALA A 74 10.54 3.24 18.77
CA ALA A 74 10.62 1.80 19.06
C ALA A 74 9.81 0.96 18.06
N LEU A 75 8.62 1.46 17.64
CA LEU A 75 7.83 0.82 16.60
C LEU A 75 8.51 0.92 15.24
N ASP A 76 9.09 2.07 14.88
CA ASP A 76 9.85 2.25 13.64
C ASP A 76 11.05 1.31 13.57
N ALA A 77 11.80 1.15 14.66
CA ALA A 77 12.96 0.22 14.72
C ALA A 77 12.53 -1.23 14.46
N ARG A 78 11.41 -1.65 15.04
CA ARG A 78 10.86 -2.99 14.81
C ARG A 78 10.45 -3.19 13.34
N VAL A 79 9.75 -2.21 12.77
CA VAL A 79 9.36 -2.26 11.35
C VAL A 79 10.58 -2.24 10.44
N ALA A 80 11.60 -1.44 10.75
CA ALA A 80 12.84 -1.39 9.98
C ALA A 80 13.57 -2.75 9.97
N GLN A 81 13.58 -3.45 11.10
CA GLN A 81 14.15 -4.80 11.20
C GLN A 81 13.40 -5.80 10.30
N GLU A 82 12.07 -5.79 10.32
CA GLU A 82 11.24 -6.64 9.45
C GLU A 82 11.44 -6.29 7.96
N GLY A 83 11.46 -4.99 7.65
CA GLY A 83 11.67 -4.52 6.27
C GLY A 83 13.05 -4.85 5.71
N ALA A 84 14.09 -4.86 6.54
CA ALA A 84 15.43 -5.25 6.11
C ALA A 84 15.46 -6.70 5.58
N GLY A 85 14.68 -7.61 6.15
CA GLY A 85 14.49 -8.97 5.64
C GLY A 85 13.82 -9.03 4.26
N GLU A 86 13.12 -7.98 3.88
CA GLU A 86 12.44 -7.83 2.57
C GLU A 86 13.23 -6.94 1.59
N GLY A 87 14.43 -6.48 1.98
CA GLY A 87 15.27 -5.59 1.17
C GLY A 87 14.83 -4.13 1.21
N ILE A 88 14.02 -3.72 2.19
CA ILE A 88 13.57 -2.34 2.35
C ILE A 88 14.47 -1.60 3.35
N VAL A 89 14.98 -0.45 2.96
CA VAL A 89 15.77 0.44 3.81
C VAL A 89 14.93 1.66 4.18
N PHE A 90 14.23 1.57 5.31
CA PHE A 90 13.36 2.65 5.78
C PHE A 90 14.16 3.88 6.24
N ALA A 91 13.82 5.05 5.70
CA ALA A 91 14.43 6.33 6.05
C ALA A 91 13.67 7.09 7.15
N PHE A 92 13.14 6.38 8.16
CA PHE A 92 12.25 6.96 9.19
C PHE A 92 12.81 8.21 9.88
N GLU A 93 14.13 8.28 10.09
CA GLU A 93 14.78 9.42 10.74
C GLU A 93 14.77 10.70 9.88
N ARG A 94 14.63 10.55 8.55
CA ARG A 94 14.58 11.68 7.60
C ARG A 94 13.17 12.16 7.30
N MET A 95 12.16 11.40 7.73
CA MET A 95 10.76 11.71 7.43
C MET A 95 10.25 12.83 8.32
N GLU A 96 9.88 13.95 7.72
CA GLU A 96 9.40 15.14 8.43
C GLU A 96 7.87 15.23 8.50
N ARG A 97 7.17 14.61 7.56
CA ARG A 97 5.71 14.75 7.41
C ARG A 97 4.99 13.41 7.34
N THR A 98 3.73 13.43 7.80
CA THR A 98 2.74 12.38 7.53
C THR A 98 1.66 13.02 6.64
N PRO A 99 1.58 12.63 5.36
CA PRO A 99 0.65 13.23 4.41
C PRO A 99 -0.79 12.78 4.59
N ASN A 100 -1.72 13.52 4.01
CA ASN A 100 -3.01 12.99 3.59
C ASN A 100 -2.79 12.11 2.33
N THR A 101 -3.39 10.94 2.27
CA THR A 101 -3.12 9.95 1.23
C THR A 101 -4.16 9.90 0.11
N VAL A 102 -5.19 10.75 0.16
CA VAL A 102 -6.26 10.78 -0.86
C VAL A 102 -5.68 10.95 -2.27
N ALA A 103 -4.84 11.96 -2.49
CA ALA A 103 -4.27 12.22 -3.82
C ALA A 103 -3.38 11.08 -4.31
N ALA A 104 -2.64 10.42 -3.41
CA ALA A 104 -1.84 9.24 -3.78
C ALA A 104 -2.74 8.05 -4.17
N HIS A 105 -3.85 7.83 -3.48
CA HIS A 105 -4.84 6.82 -3.87
C HIS A 105 -5.52 7.14 -5.19
N GLN A 106 -5.81 8.42 -5.46
CA GLN A 106 -6.33 8.87 -6.75
C GLN A 106 -5.33 8.58 -7.90
N LEU A 107 -4.04 8.78 -7.66
CA LEU A 107 -3.01 8.41 -8.64
C LEU A 107 -2.96 6.90 -8.88
N ILE A 108 -3.10 6.08 -7.83
CA ILE A 108 -3.15 4.62 -7.96
C ILE A 108 -4.38 4.19 -8.76
N ASP A 109 -5.56 4.75 -8.48
CA ASP A 109 -6.81 4.42 -9.20
C ASP A 109 -6.70 4.78 -10.69
N LEU A 110 -6.21 5.97 -11.01
CA LEU A 110 -5.97 6.38 -12.39
C LEU A 110 -4.94 5.46 -13.09
N ALA A 111 -3.88 5.09 -12.40
CA ALA A 111 -2.87 4.18 -12.91
C ALA A 111 -3.43 2.76 -13.12
N GLN A 112 -4.31 2.31 -12.22
CA GLN A 112 -4.97 0.99 -12.33
C GLN A 112 -5.84 0.90 -13.58
N ALA A 113 -6.58 1.94 -13.91
CA ALA A 113 -7.36 2.02 -15.15
C ALA A 113 -6.47 1.94 -16.41
N GLN A 114 -5.17 2.26 -16.29
CA GLN A 114 -4.18 2.21 -17.35
C GLN A 114 -3.25 0.98 -17.28
N GLY A 115 -3.49 0.04 -16.36
CA GLY A 115 -2.65 -1.15 -16.15
C GLY A 115 -1.26 -0.84 -15.55
N LYS A 116 -1.12 0.28 -14.83
CA LYS A 116 0.16 0.81 -14.31
C LYS A 116 0.20 0.94 -12.78
N ALA A 117 -0.77 0.37 -12.07
CA ALA A 117 -0.86 0.51 -10.61
C ALA A 117 0.36 -0.04 -9.87
N GLY A 118 0.86 -1.22 -10.24
CA GLY A 118 2.02 -1.85 -9.59
C GLY A 118 3.23 -0.93 -9.53
N PRO A 119 3.75 -0.43 -10.69
CA PRO A 119 4.85 0.53 -10.72
C PRO A 119 4.59 1.82 -9.92
N VAL A 120 3.36 2.33 -9.93
CA VAL A 120 3.00 3.54 -9.16
C VAL A 120 3.04 3.28 -7.66
N VAL A 121 2.50 2.16 -7.20
CA VAL A 121 2.55 1.77 -5.77
C VAL A 121 3.98 1.58 -5.30
N ASP A 122 4.84 0.92 -6.09
CA ASP A 122 6.27 0.82 -5.79
C ASP A 122 6.94 2.19 -5.66
N ALA A 123 6.65 3.07 -6.62
CA ALA A 123 7.19 4.41 -6.64
C ALA A 123 6.74 5.26 -5.44
N LEU A 124 5.48 5.12 -5.01
CA LEU A 124 4.94 5.80 -3.84
C LEU A 124 5.58 5.30 -2.54
N PHE A 125 5.69 3.98 -2.37
CA PHE A 125 6.36 3.40 -1.21
C PHE A 125 7.84 3.80 -1.14
N GLY A 126 8.57 3.71 -2.25
CA GLY A 126 9.97 4.12 -2.32
C GLY A 126 10.15 5.60 -2.00
N ALA A 127 9.35 6.48 -2.63
CA ALA A 127 9.42 7.92 -2.39
C ALA A 127 9.16 8.28 -0.93
N TYR A 128 8.15 7.67 -0.31
CA TYR A 128 7.80 7.97 1.07
C TYR A 128 8.76 7.33 2.07
N PHE A 129 8.98 6.03 1.97
CA PHE A 129 9.69 5.27 3.01
C PHE A 129 11.22 5.26 2.86
N GLU A 130 11.74 5.27 1.64
CA GLU A 130 13.18 5.19 1.40
C GLU A 130 13.81 6.56 1.10
N GLU A 131 13.07 7.41 0.35
CA GLU A 131 13.54 8.75 0.00
C GLU A 131 13.07 9.83 0.99
N ALA A 132 12.14 9.53 1.89
CA ALA A 132 11.52 10.45 2.87
C ALA A 132 10.82 11.66 2.21
N ARG A 133 10.27 11.48 1.00
CA ARG A 133 9.53 12.52 0.27
C ARG A 133 8.08 12.60 0.75
N ASP A 134 7.53 13.80 0.75
CA ASP A 134 6.11 14.01 1.06
C ASP A 134 5.24 13.66 -0.16
N ILE A 135 4.62 12.49 -0.14
CA ILE A 135 3.71 12.00 -1.20
C ILE A 135 2.32 12.67 -1.14
N GLY A 136 2.10 13.64 -0.27
CA GLY A 136 0.96 14.55 -0.32
C GLY A 136 1.20 15.75 -1.24
N GLU A 137 2.44 15.99 -1.67
CA GLU A 137 2.77 17.10 -2.55
C GLU A 137 2.51 16.77 -4.03
N GLN A 138 1.76 17.64 -4.71
CA GLN A 138 1.44 17.49 -6.13
C GLN A 138 2.67 17.29 -7.03
N LYS A 139 3.77 18.02 -6.75
CA LYS A 139 5.01 17.89 -7.52
C LYS A 139 5.63 16.47 -7.41
N VAL A 140 5.48 15.83 -6.24
CA VAL A 140 5.98 14.46 -6.01
C VAL A 140 5.12 13.45 -6.76
N LEU A 141 3.80 13.60 -6.68
CA LEU A 141 2.84 12.74 -7.39
C LEU A 141 2.97 12.89 -8.91
N ALA A 142 3.11 14.13 -9.42
CA ALA A 142 3.32 14.39 -10.84
C ALA A 142 4.60 13.72 -11.37
N ALA A 143 5.72 13.82 -10.64
CA ALA A 143 6.96 13.16 -11.01
C ALA A 143 6.84 11.62 -11.01
N ILE A 144 6.06 11.05 -10.08
CA ILE A 144 5.77 9.62 -10.05
C ILE A 144 4.89 9.22 -11.26
N ALA A 145 3.83 9.98 -11.54
CA ALA A 145 2.96 9.76 -12.68
C ALA A 145 3.74 9.77 -14.00
N GLU A 146 4.59 10.77 -14.20
CA GLU A 146 5.45 10.90 -15.37
C GLU A 146 6.40 9.69 -15.50
N ARG A 147 7.13 9.37 -14.42
CA ARG A 147 8.09 8.25 -14.38
C ARG A 147 7.43 6.90 -14.70
N CYS A 148 6.21 6.70 -14.22
CA CYS A 148 5.43 5.48 -14.44
C CYS A 148 4.61 5.53 -15.75
N GLY A 149 4.67 6.62 -16.50
CA GLY A 149 3.95 6.81 -17.76
C GLY A 149 2.43 6.91 -17.59
N VAL A 150 1.92 7.34 -16.42
CA VAL A 150 0.50 7.55 -16.19
C VAL A 150 0.05 8.83 -16.87
N GLY A 151 -0.81 8.69 -17.87
CA GLY A 151 -1.37 9.84 -18.60
C GLY A 151 -2.52 10.51 -17.84
N GLN A 152 -2.81 11.78 -18.19
CA GLN A 152 -3.95 12.54 -17.66
C GLN A 152 -3.93 12.80 -16.14
N TRP A 153 -2.76 12.81 -15.53
CA TRP A 153 -2.62 13.25 -14.14
C TRP A 153 -2.39 14.77 -14.08
N PRO A 154 -3.11 15.51 -13.22
CA PRO A 154 -4.23 15.09 -12.35
C PRO A 154 -5.63 15.18 -13.00
N GLU A 155 -5.76 15.64 -14.25
CA GLU A 155 -7.04 15.98 -14.91
C GLU A 155 -7.98 14.78 -15.10
N GLY A 156 -7.42 13.57 -15.19
CA GLY A 156 -8.19 12.32 -15.35
C GLY A 156 -8.67 11.70 -14.04
N VAL A 157 -8.49 12.41 -12.91
CA VAL A 157 -8.87 11.90 -11.59
C VAL A 157 -10.39 12.02 -11.37
N ASP A 158 -10.99 10.93 -10.91
CA ASP A 158 -12.34 10.95 -10.35
C ASP A 158 -12.25 11.12 -8.82
N GLU A 159 -12.48 12.34 -8.35
CA GLU A 159 -12.33 12.69 -6.93
C GLU A 159 -13.27 11.89 -6.01
N LYS A 160 -14.44 11.48 -6.48
CA LYS A 160 -15.40 10.72 -5.66
C LYS A 160 -15.07 9.24 -5.61
N ARG A 161 -14.49 8.70 -6.66
CA ARG A 161 -14.29 7.27 -6.82
C ARG A 161 -13.46 6.65 -5.69
N VAL A 162 -12.39 7.30 -5.26
CA VAL A 162 -11.53 6.81 -4.17
C VAL A 162 -12.29 6.78 -2.84
N ALA A 163 -13.10 7.81 -2.56
CA ALA A 163 -13.92 7.85 -1.35
C ALA A 163 -14.99 6.74 -1.34
N ASP A 164 -15.68 6.57 -2.47
CA ASP A 164 -16.73 5.54 -2.63
C ASP A 164 -16.11 4.12 -2.52
N GLN A 165 -14.93 3.90 -3.10
CA GLN A 165 -14.21 2.63 -2.98
C GLN A 165 -13.75 2.36 -1.54
N GLU A 166 -13.24 3.38 -0.84
CA GLU A 166 -12.82 3.21 0.56
C GLU A 166 -14.01 2.88 1.46
N GLU A 167 -15.16 3.52 1.25
CA GLU A 167 -16.40 3.19 1.97
C GLU A 167 -16.81 1.73 1.72
N GLN A 168 -16.74 1.27 0.47
CA GLN A 168 -17.02 -0.14 0.13
C GLN A 168 -16.04 -1.09 0.84
N VAL A 169 -14.74 -0.79 0.84
CA VAL A 169 -13.71 -1.61 1.52
C VAL A 169 -14.00 -1.70 3.01
N ARG A 170 -14.35 -0.59 3.66
CA ARG A 170 -14.74 -0.58 5.08
C ARG A 170 -16.05 -1.33 5.31
N GLY A 171 -17.00 -1.23 4.37
CA GLY A 171 -18.27 -1.98 4.39
C GLY A 171 -18.09 -3.50 4.36
N LEU A 172 -16.99 -4.00 3.80
CA LEU A 172 -16.60 -5.42 3.84
C LEU A 172 -16.08 -5.86 5.22
N GLY A 173 -16.03 -4.97 6.22
CA GLY A 173 -15.50 -5.25 7.56
C GLY A 173 -13.97 -5.16 7.65
N ILE A 174 -13.30 -4.64 6.62
CA ILE A 174 -11.86 -4.43 6.65
C ILE A 174 -11.55 -3.24 7.57
N SER A 175 -10.82 -3.49 8.65
CA SER A 175 -10.47 -2.49 9.67
C SER A 175 -8.96 -2.24 9.78
N GLY A 176 -8.16 -2.92 8.97
CA GLY A 176 -6.71 -2.79 8.99
C GLY A 176 -6.05 -3.22 7.68
N VAL A 177 -4.83 -2.75 7.48
CA VAL A 177 -4.06 -2.99 6.26
C VAL A 177 -2.61 -3.42 6.57
N PRO A 178 -1.96 -4.19 5.67
CA PRO A 178 -2.52 -4.71 4.41
C PRO A 178 -3.58 -5.78 4.66
N THR A 179 -4.57 -5.86 3.79
CA THR A 179 -5.49 -7.01 3.70
C THR A 179 -5.51 -7.49 2.25
N PHE A 180 -5.20 -8.75 2.06
CA PHE A 180 -5.20 -9.44 0.76
C PHE A 180 -6.50 -10.21 0.63
N ILE A 181 -7.24 -9.96 -0.45
CA ILE A 181 -8.53 -10.61 -0.74
C ILE A 181 -8.34 -11.42 -2.02
N PHE A 182 -8.63 -12.71 -1.94
CA PHE A 182 -8.46 -13.65 -3.04
C PHE A 182 -9.81 -14.01 -3.64
N ASP A 183 -9.98 -13.75 -4.95
CA ASP A 183 -11.21 -14.03 -5.72
C ASP A 183 -12.50 -13.52 -5.05
N ARG A 184 -12.40 -12.50 -4.17
CA ARG A 184 -13.52 -12.00 -3.36
C ARG A 184 -14.20 -13.05 -2.48
N LYS A 185 -13.51 -14.15 -2.19
CA LYS A 185 -14.03 -15.30 -1.42
C LYS A 185 -13.40 -15.42 -0.04
N SER A 186 -12.14 -15.06 0.08
CA SER A 186 -11.41 -15.15 1.35
C SER A 186 -10.37 -14.05 1.46
N GLY A 187 -9.95 -13.73 2.67
CA GLY A 187 -8.97 -12.69 2.90
C GLY A 187 -8.01 -13.02 4.03
N ILE A 188 -6.82 -12.44 3.94
CA ILE A 188 -5.78 -12.48 4.97
C ILE A 188 -5.42 -11.04 5.32
N SER A 189 -5.54 -10.67 6.59
CA SER A 189 -5.16 -9.35 7.09
C SER A 189 -3.81 -9.41 7.80
N GLY A 190 -2.87 -8.59 7.35
CA GLY A 190 -1.51 -8.49 7.87
C GLY A 190 -0.44 -8.90 6.86
N ALA A 191 0.79 -8.46 7.12
CA ALA A 191 1.96 -8.77 6.30
C ALA A 191 2.55 -10.14 6.68
N TYR A 192 1.86 -11.21 6.37
CA TYR A 192 2.31 -12.58 6.65
C TYR A 192 3.56 -12.97 5.85
N PRO A 193 4.37 -13.94 6.34
CA PRO A 193 5.49 -14.50 5.59
C PRO A 193 5.07 -15.03 4.20
N PRO A 194 5.98 -15.00 3.21
CA PRO A 194 5.68 -15.43 1.83
C PRO A 194 5.09 -16.85 1.75
N GLU A 195 5.61 -17.77 2.56
CA GLU A 195 5.18 -19.17 2.58
C GLU A 195 3.71 -19.30 3.02
N ASN A 196 3.30 -18.50 4.00
CA ASN A 196 1.92 -18.48 4.49
C ASN A 196 0.95 -17.94 3.43
N LEU A 197 1.35 -16.86 2.72
CA LEU A 197 0.56 -16.31 1.62
C LEU A 197 0.46 -17.31 0.46
N ALA A 198 1.57 -17.96 0.10
CA ALA A 198 1.59 -18.97 -0.94
C ALA A 198 0.71 -20.19 -0.58
N GLN A 199 0.76 -20.63 0.68
CA GLN A 199 -0.08 -21.73 1.16
C GLN A 199 -1.57 -21.38 1.08
N ALA A 200 -1.96 -20.20 1.51
CA ALA A 200 -3.35 -19.75 1.43
C ALA A 200 -3.86 -19.71 -0.03
N MET A 201 -3.04 -19.22 -0.95
CA MET A 201 -3.38 -19.21 -2.38
C MET A 201 -3.53 -20.63 -2.93
N ARG A 202 -2.65 -21.59 -2.58
CA ARG A 202 -2.78 -23.01 -2.99
C ARG A 202 -4.07 -23.65 -2.49
N GLU A 203 -4.43 -23.39 -1.23
CA GLU A 203 -5.66 -23.94 -0.64
C GLU A 203 -6.93 -23.47 -1.33
N LEU A 204 -6.90 -22.25 -1.88
CA LEU A 204 -8.02 -21.72 -2.67
C LEU A 204 -8.14 -22.38 -4.03
N LEU A 205 -7.02 -22.65 -4.67
CA LEU A 205 -6.97 -23.25 -6.01
C LEU A 205 -7.34 -24.76 -5.99
N SER A 206 -7.28 -25.40 -4.82
CA SER A 206 -7.59 -26.81 -4.65
C SER A 206 -9.08 -27.08 -4.36
N LYS A 207 -9.90 -26.04 -4.22
CA LYS A 207 -11.35 -26.10 -3.98
C LYS A 207 -12.15 -25.87 -5.24
#